data_8546f58312cda745d98089fae1ebde76
#
_entry.id   8546f58312cda745d98089fae1ebde76
#
_cell.length_a   1.000
_cell.length_b   1.000
_cell.length_c   1.000
_cell.angle_alpha   90.00
_cell.angle_beta   90.00
_cell.angle_gamma   90.00
#
_symmetry.space_group_name_H-M   'P 1'
#
loop_
_entity.id
_entity.type
_entity.pdbx_description
1 polymer ?
#
loop_
_entity_poly.entity_id
_entity_poly.type
_entity_poly.pdbx_seq_one_letter_code
_entity_poly.pdbx_strand_id
1 'polypeptide(L)'
;MSAAACVSAAAVWISASGGDAGGVAVPSPSASAARMCGALHDALPGKVDGLSKRSVRPVSDLTAGWGDPTVVLRCGVPRPEMLTPGNPSYNPTADAVEVNGVSWLVEPTGDGYRFTTTGRKAFVEVTVPARYKPEVNPLTDLGHAVETTIPSEL
;
A
#
# COMPACT_ATOMS: atom_id res chain seq x y z
N MET A 1 -4.46 -68.42 7.51
CA MET A 1 -3.40 -67.44 7.32
C MET A 1 -4.02 -66.22 6.69
N SER A 2 -4.31 -65.21 7.50
CA SER A 2 -4.96 -63.97 7.04
C SER A 2 -3.91 -62.91 6.80
N ALA A 3 -3.81 -62.43 5.59
CA ALA A 3 -2.97 -61.29 5.24
C ALA A 3 -3.82 -60.02 5.32
N ALA A 4 -3.54 -59.17 6.29
CA ALA A 4 -4.15 -57.84 6.40
C ALA A 4 -3.38 -56.88 5.48
N ALA A 5 -4.06 -56.37 4.47
CA ALA A 5 -3.56 -55.30 3.62
C ALA A 5 -3.85 -53.96 4.27
N CYS A 6 -2.81 -53.27 4.76
CA CYS A 6 -2.92 -51.85 5.19
C CYS A 6 -2.97 -50.97 3.95
N VAL A 7 -4.14 -50.41 3.68
CA VAL A 7 -4.30 -49.34 2.70
C VAL A 7 -3.97 -48.02 3.39
N SER A 8 -2.79 -47.49 3.12
CA SER A 8 -2.39 -46.14 3.56
C SER A 8 -3.06 -45.14 2.63
N ALA A 9 -4.12 -44.47 3.12
CA ALA A 9 -4.71 -43.32 2.44
C ALA A 9 -3.78 -42.12 2.61
N ALA A 10 -3.01 -41.79 1.59
CA ALA A 10 -2.29 -40.54 1.51
C ALA A 10 -3.31 -39.42 1.24
N ALA A 11 -3.60 -38.63 2.27
CA ALA A 11 -4.38 -37.42 2.11
C ALA A 11 -3.53 -36.40 1.35
N VAL A 12 -3.82 -36.25 0.07
CA VAL A 12 -3.26 -35.16 -0.74
C VAL A 12 -3.98 -33.88 -0.33
N TRP A 13 -3.32 -33.05 0.46
CA TRP A 13 -3.77 -31.67 0.69
C TRP A 13 -3.54 -30.90 -0.58
N ILE A 14 -4.55 -30.82 -1.43
CA ILE A 14 -4.59 -29.85 -2.52
C ILE A 14 -4.84 -28.50 -1.85
N SER A 15 -3.76 -27.74 -1.64
CA SER A 15 -3.86 -26.32 -1.39
C SER A 15 -4.49 -25.69 -2.63
N ALA A 16 -5.79 -25.54 -2.61
CA ALA A 16 -6.47 -24.69 -3.56
C ALA A 16 -5.95 -23.26 -3.30
N SER A 17 -4.96 -22.86 -4.09
CA SER A 17 -4.65 -21.45 -4.30
C SER A 17 -5.82 -20.85 -5.04
N GLY A 18 -6.93 -20.68 -4.32
CA GLY A 18 -8.00 -19.80 -4.74
C GLY A 18 -7.36 -18.43 -4.83
N GLY A 19 -7.28 -17.87 -6.05
CA GLY A 19 -6.95 -16.49 -6.24
C GLY A 19 -8.02 -15.62 -5.59
N ASP A 20 -7.88 -15.42 -4.29
CA ASP A 20 -8.47 -14.29 -3.61
C ASP A 20 -7.88 -13.05 -4.28
N ALA A 21 -8.74 -12.20 -4.80
CA ALA A 21 -8.38 -10.84 -5.16
C ALA A 21 -7.72 -10.23 -3.92
N GLY A 22 -6.38 -10.19 -3.95
CA GLY A 22 -5.51 -10.15 -2.81
C GLY A 22 -5.95 -9.15 -1.76
N GLY A 23 -6.08 -9.61 -0.52
CA GLY A 23 -6.25 -8.74 0.62
C GLY A 23 -5.10 -7.73 0.68
N VAL A 24 -5.40 -6.51 1.11
CA VAL A 24 -4.39 -5.47 1.32
C VAL A 24 -3.65 -5.78 2.61
N ALA A 25 -2.33 -5.89 2.55
CA ALA A 25 -1.52 -6.09 3.74
C ALA A 25 -1.60 -4.85 4.64
N VAL A 26 -2.15 -5.00 5.84
CA VAL A 26 -2.29 -3.90 6.81
C VAL A 26 -0.95 -3.66 7.49
N PRO A 27 -0.43 -2.40 7.47
CA PRO A 27 0.80 -2.07 8.17
C PRO A 27 0.69 -2.21 9.69
N SER A 28 1.85 -2.25 10.37
CA SER A 28 1.95 -2.28 11.83
C SER A 28 2.80 -1.09 12.32
N PRO A 29 2.28 0.14 12.24
CA PRO A 29 3.02 1.34 12.62
C PRO A 29 3.16 1.48 14.14
N SER A 30 4.05 2.39 14.57
CA SER A 30 4.08 2.87 15.95
C SER A 30 2.74 3.51 16.35
N ALA A 31 2.48 3.63 17.65
CA ALA A 31 1.27 4.27 18.15
C ALA A 31 1.14 5.73 17.66
N SER A 32 2.26 6.46 17.56
CA SER A 32 2.28 7.83 17.02
C SER A 32 1.90 7.87 15.54
N ALA A 33 2.48 7.01 14.72
CA ALA A 33 2.15 6.91 13.31
C ALA A 33 0.70 6.45 13.10
N ALA A 34 0.22 5.50 13.90
CA ALA A 34 -1.16 5.03 13.84
C ALA A 34 -2.19 6.15 14.07
N ARG A 35 -1.91 7.07 15.02
CA ARG A 35 -2.78 8.24 15.24
C ARG A 35 -2.82 9.17 14.04
N MET A 36 -1.67 9.45 13.43
CA MET A 36 -1.61 10.25 12.20
C MET A 36 -2.34 9.57 11.05
N CYS A 37 -2.18 8.27 10.91
CA CYS A 37 -2.89 7.47 9.89
C CYS A 37 -4.40 7.46 10.10
N GLY A 38 -4.88 7.43 11.35
CA GLY A 38 -6.31 7.58 11.65
C GLY A 38 -6.85 8.94 11.20
N ALA A 39 -6.13 10.02 11.49
CA ALA A 39 -6.49 11.36 11.02
C ALA A 39 -6.48 11.45 9.48
N LEU A 40 -5.49 10.82 8.82
CA LEU A 40 -5.46 10.74 7.37
C LEU A 40 -6.67 9.98 6.84
N HIS A 41 -7.00 8.83 7.42
CA HIS A 41 -8.14 8.01 7.00
C HIS A 41 -9.45 8.82 7.02
N ASP A 42 -9.67 9.61 8.06
CA ASP A 42 -10.85 10.47 8.20
C ASP A 42 -10.88 11.62 7.18
N ALA A 43 -9.72 12.07 6.72
CA ALA A 43 -9.57 13.15 5.75
C ALA A 43 -9.58 12.68 4.28
N LEU A 44 -9.57 11.35 4.03
CA LEU A 44 -9.50 10.82 2.67
C LEU A 44 -10.76 11.12 1.86
N PRO A 45 -10.60 11.55 0.58
CA PRO A 45 -11.73 11.89 -0.26
C PRO A 45 -12.52 10.64 -0.70
N GLY A 46 -13.81 10.85 -0.99
CA GLY A 46 -14.69 9.81 -1.55
C GLY A 46 -14.37 9.45 -3.00
N LYS A 47 -13.65 10.31 -3.71
CA LYS A 47 -13.17 10.08 -5.08
C LYS A 47 -11.71 10.48 -5.21
N VAL A 48 -10.96 9.68 -5.97
CA VAL A 48 -9.56 9.92 -6.32
C VAL A 48 -9.42 9.71 -7.82
N ASP A 49 -8.97 10.73 -8.54
CA ASP A 49 -8.89 10.73 -10.02
C ASP A 49 -10.21 10.27 -10.67
N GLY A 50 -11.33 10.72 -10.12
CA GLY A 50 -12.67 10.32 -10.56
C GLY A 50 -13.11 8.91 -10.15
N LEU A 51 -12.23 8.12 -9.52
CA LEU A 51 -12.54 6.77 -9.06
C LEU A 51 -13.24 6.81 -7.71
N SER A 52 -14.36 6.11 -7.58
CA SER A 52 -15.10 6.06 -6.32
C SER A 52 -14.39 5.21 -5.28
N LYS A 53 -14.47 5.64 -4.01
CA LYS A 53 -13.96 4.89 -2.86
C LYS A 53 -14.65 3.53 -2.78
N ARG A 54 -13.87 2.50 -2.44
CA ARG A 54 -14.35 1.13 -2.26
C ARG A 54 -13.73 0.50 -1.02
N SER A 55 -14.41 -0.48 -0.47
CA SER A 55 -13.87 -1.26 0.63
C SER A 55 -12.69 -2.11 0.18
N VAL A 56 -11.64 -2.12 0.99
CA VAL A 56 -10.52 -3.06 0.89
C VAL A 56 -10.54 -3.99 2.09
N ARG A 57 -10.00 -5.18 1.95
CA ARG A 57 -9.99 -6.19 3.00
C ARG A 57 -8.56 -6.52 3.42
N PRO A 58 -8.30 -6.76 4.73
CA PRO A 58 -9.24 -6.56 5.85
C PRO A 58 -9.57 -5.08 6.05
N VAL A 59 -10.71 -4.77 6.67
CA VAL A 59 -11.09 -3.39 6.99
C VAL A 59 -10.13 -2.83 8.04
N SER A 60 -9.57 -1.64 7.77
CA SER A 60 -8.60 -1.00 8.65
C SER A 60 -8.56 0.51 8.39
N ASP A 61 -8.33 1.31 9.43
CA ASP A 61 -8.06 2.75 9.32
C ASP A 61 -6.67 3.06 8.74
N LEU A 62 -5.86 2.03 8.48
CA LEU A 62 -4.53 2.15 7.89
C LEU A 62 -4.53 1.92 6.38
N THR A 63 -5.68 1.59 5.80
CA THR A 63 -5.81 1.26 4.38
C THR A 63 -7.06 1.87 3.76
N ALA A 64 -6.99 2.19 2.48
CA ALA A 64 -8.13 2.66 1.70
C ALA A 64 -7.95 2.30 0.24
N GLY A 65 -9.04 2.32 -0.54
CA GLY A 65 -8.99 2.00 -1.95
C GLY A 65 -10.05 2.73 -2.78
N TRP A 66 -9.75 2.88 -4.07
CA TRP A 66 -10.62 3.51 -5.07
C TRP A 66 -10.53 2.79 -6.41
N GLY A 67 -11.64 2.66 -7.07
CA GLY A 67 -11.69 2.12 -8.43
C GLY A 67 -11.52 0.59 -8.54
N ASP A 68 -11.59 0.10 -9.78
CA ASP A 68 -11.36 -1.29 -10.15
C ASP A 68 -10.67 -1.34 -11.53
N PRO A 69 -9.42 -1.79 -11.61
CA PRO A 69 -8.53 -2.25 -10.53
C PRO A 69 -8.30 -1.16 -9.48
N THR A 70 -7.99 -1.56 -8.27
CA THR A 70 -8.00 -0.65 -7.12
C THR A 70 -6.71 0.14 -6.99
N VAL A 71 -6.81 1.47 -6.91
CA VAL A 71 -5.77 2.32 -6.33
C VAL A 71 -5.80 2.10 -4.82
N VAL A 72 -4.70 1.67 -4.23
CA VAL A 72 -4.62 1.30 -2.81
C VAL A 72 -3.71 2.27 -2.07
N LEU A 73 -4.20 2.81 -0.95
CA LEU A 73 -3.41 3.57 0.02
C LEU A 73 -3.15 2.70 1.25
N ARG A 74 -1.91 2.74 1.75
CA ARG A 74 -1.49 2.14 3.02
C ARG A 74 -0.72 3.18 3.82
N CYS A 75 -1.15 3.45 5.04
CA CYS A 75 -0.48 4.40 5.93
C CYS A 75 0.22 3.69 7.08
N GLY A 76 1.42 4.13 7.40
CA GLY A 76 2.24 3.52 8.45
C GLY A 76 3.10 2.35 7.95
N VAL A 77 3.40 2.30 6.66
CA VAL A 77 4.37 1.35 6.10
C VAL A 77 5.78 1.65 6.62
N PRO A 78 6.69 0.66 6.65
CA PRO A 78 8.08 0.90 6.97
C PRO A 78 8.73 1.89 6.00
N ARG A 79 9.85 2.50 6.43
CA ARG A 79 10.71 3.28 5.51
C ARG A 79 11.08 2.42 4.31
N PRO A 80 10.92 2.90 3.07
CA PRO A 80 11.33 2.16 1.89
C PRO A 80 12.80 1.73 1.97
N GLU A 81 13.09 0.51 1.53
CA GLU A 81 14.47 0.00 1.52
C GLU A 81 15.39 0.89 0.70
N MET A 82 14.88 1.41 -0.42
CA MET A 82 15.60 2.34 -1.30
C MET A 82 16.01 3.65 -0.61
N LEU A 83 15.32 4.03 0.47
CA LEU A 83 15.64 5.22 1.28
C LEU A 83 16.38 4.88 2.58
N THR A 84 16.71 3.61 2.82
CA THR A 84 17.33 3.15 4.06
C THR A 84 18.83 2.96 3.87
N PRO A 85 19.69 3.86 4.43
CA PRO A 85 21.13 3.70 4.35
C PRO A 85 21.57 2.34 4.92
N GLY A 86 22.50 1.68 4.23
CA GLY A 86 22.98 0.34 4.59
C GLY A 86 22.17 -0.82 4.02
N ASN A 87 21.00 -0.56 3.45
CA ASN A 87 20.25 -1.57 2.70
C ASN A 87 20.89 -1.77 1.32
N PRO A 88 20.98 -3.02 0.80
CA PRO A 88 21.52 -3.28 -0.54
C PRO A 88 20.79 -2.53 -1.67
N SER A 89 19.52 -2.20 -1.48
CA SER A 89 18.70 -1.44 -2.44
C SER A 89 18.81 0.07 -2.28
N TYR A 90 19.60 0.57 -1.33
CA TYR A 90 19.72 2.00 -1.05
C TYR A 90 20.15 2.78 -2.29
N ASN A 91 19.38 3.81 -2.65
CA ASN A 91 19.65 4.68 -3.75
C ASN A 91 19.43 6.15 -3.34
N PRO A 92 20.49 6.91 -3.04
CA PRO A 92 20.36 8.31 -2.64
C PRO A 92 19.88 9.23 -3.76
N THR A 93 19.86 8.75 -5.00
CA THR A 93 19.38 9.48 -6.19
C THR A 93 18.08 8.89 -6.75
N ALA A 94 17.31 8.18 -5.90
CA ALA A 94 16.04 7.61 -6.29
C ALA A 94 15.08 8.68 -6.83
N ASP A 95 14.30 8.31 -7.84
CA ASP A 95 13.33 9.20 -8.45
C ASP A 95 12.26 9.61 -7.45
N ALA A 96 11.95 10.90 -7.41
CA ALA A 96 10.88 11.46 -6.60
C ALA A 96 10.08 12.48 -7.40
N VAL A 97 8.81 12.62 -7.05
CA VAL A 97 7.91 13.63 -7.61
C VAL A 97 7.25 14.40 -6.47
N GLU A 98 7.13 15.72 -6.63
CA GLU A 98 6.36 16.54 -5.70
C GLU A 98 4.97 16.81 -6.26
N VAL A 99 3.95 16.54 -5.48
CA VAL A 99 2.54 16.79 -5.81
C VAL A 99 1.88 17.47 -4.62
N ASN A 100 1.38 18.69 -4.80
CA ASN A 100 0.69 19.48 -3.78
C ASN A 100 1.44 19.57 -2.45
N GLY A 101 2.76 19.86 -2.49
CA GLY A 101 3.60 20.03 -1.30
C GLY A 101 4.02 18.72 -0.63
N VAL A 102 3.68 17.57 -1.20
CA VAL A 102 4.12 16.26 -0.74
C VAL A 102 5.10 15.65 -1.73
N SER A 103 6.26 15.24 -1.25
CA SER A 103 7.25 14.53 -2.04
C SER A 103 7.03 13.01 -1.96
N TRP A 104 7.07 12.35 -3.10
CA TRP A 104 6.82 10.92 -3.25
C TRP A 104 7.97 10.23 -3.95
N LEU A 105 8.53 9.20 -3.32
CA LEU A 105 9.41 8.25 -3.98
C LEU A 105 8.62 7.52 -5.07
N VAL A 106 9.21 7.34 -6.25
CA VAL A 106 8.58 6.67 -7.39
C VAL A 106 9.24 5.33 -7.64
N GLU A 107 8.48 4.25 -7.53
CA GLU A 107 8.96 2.90 -7.77
C GLU A 107 8.08 2.20 -8.80
N PRO A 108 8.61 1.89 -10.00
CA PRO A 108 7.89 1.02 -10.94
C PRO A 108 7.66 -0.36 -10.33
N THR A 109 6.47 -0.92 -10.57
CA THR A 109 6.11 -2.29 -10.21
C THR A 109 5.72 -3.09 -11.46
N GLY A 110 5.55 -4.41 -11.34
CA GLY A 110 5.08 -5.23 -12.46
C GLY A 110 3.71 -4.82 -13.01
N ASP A 111 2.86 -4.24 -12.14
CA ASP A 111 1.46 -3.91 -12.43
C ASP A 111 1.16 -2.41 -12.43
N GLY A 112 2.17 -1.55 -12.37
CA GLY A 112 2.00 -0.11 -12.33
C GLY A 112 3.09 0.61 -11.55
N TYR A 113 2.70 1.46 -10.61
CA TYR A 113 3.62 2.27 -9.81
C TYR A 113 3.26 2.22 -8.33
N ARG A 114 4.29 2.28 -7.51
CA ARG A 114 4.18 2.50 -6.07
C ARG A 114 4.82 3.85 -5.74
N PHE A 115 4.06 4.66 -5.03
CA PHE A 115 4.50 5.96 -4.53
C PHE A 115 4.55 5.91 -3.01
N THR A 116 5.64 6.38 -2.40
CA THR A 116 5.76 6.44 -0.94
C THR A 116 6.22 7.83 -0.54
N THR A 117 5.53 8.44 0.43
CA THR A 117 5.90 9.78 0.91
C THR A 117 7.33 9.80 1.45
N THR A 118 8.02 10.92 1.24
CA THR A 118 9.34 11.19 1.82
C THR A 118 9.28 12.44 2.69
N GLY A 119 10.16 12.52 3.71
CA GLY A 119 10.24 13.69 4.59
C GLY A 119 8.99 13.94 5.44
N ARG A 120 8.23 12.92 5.77
CA ARG A 120 7.05 12.96 6.62
C ARG A 120 7.18 12.05 7.82
N LYS A 121 6.53 12.39 8.95
CA LYS A 121 6.58 11.64 10.21
C LYS A 121 5.95 10.25 10.17
N ALA A 122 5.19 9.94 9.13
CA ALA A 122 4.72 8.60 8.81
C ALA A 122 4.85 8.38 7.30
N PHE A 123 5.13 7.15 6.90
CA PHE A 123 5.18 6.79 5.49
C PHE A 123 3.79 6.38 5.01
N VAL A 124 3.34 7.03 3.93
CA VAL A 124 2.10 6.72 3.22
C VAL A 124 2.47 6.17 1.86
N GLU A 125 1.96 5.01 1.54
CA GLU A 125 2.18 4.32 0.27
C GLU A 125 0.91 4.32 -0.56
N VAL A 126 1.02 4.63 -1.83
CA VAL A 126 -0.07 4.56 -2.81
C VAL A 126 0.38 3.69 -3.98
N THR A 127 -0.35 2.62 -4.25
CA THR A 127 -0.13 1.77 -5.41
C THR A 127 -1.16 2.10 -6.49
N VAL A 128 -0.68 2.45 -7.67
CA VAL A 128 -1.52 2.85 -8.81
C VAL A 128 -1.36 1.82 -9.92
N PRO A 129 -2.43 1.10 -10.30
CA PRO A 129 -2.41 0.17 -11.41
C PRO A 129 -2.02 0.85 -12.74
N ALA A 130 -1.28 0.14 -13.60
CA ALA A 130 -0.79 0.64 -14.89
C ALA A 130 -1.89 1.11 -15.84
N ARG A 131 -3.12 0.69 -15.60
CA ARG A 131 -4.31 1.12 -16.36
C ARG A 131 -4.58 2.62 -16.21
N TYR A 132 -4.27 3.20 -15.05
CA TYR A 132 -4.56 4.61 -14.77
C TYR A 132 -3.37 5.47 -15.15
N LYS A 133 -3.55 6.31 -16.13
CA LYS A 133 -2.53 7.24 -16.64
C LYS A 133 -3.10 8.64 -16.78
N PRO A 134 -2.34 9.69 -16.46
CA PRO A 134 -1.03 9.64 -15.80
C PRO A 134 -1.09 9.06 -14.38
N GLU A 135 -0.17 8.20 -14.04
CA GLU A 135 -0.14 7.47 -12.76
C GLU A 135 -0.01 8.34 -11.52
N VAL A 136 0.43 9.58 -11.69
CA VAL A 136 0.54 10.59 -10.62
C VAL A 136 -0.79 11.28 -10.29
N ASN A 137 -1.79 11.18 -11.14
CA ASN A 137 -3.07 11.87 -10.96
C ASN A 137 -3.75 11.55 -9.61
N PRO A 138 -3.80 10.29 -9.15
CA PRO A 138 -4.37 9.97 -7.85
C PRO A 138 -3.70 10.72 -6.68
N LEU A 139 -2.41 11.04 -6.80
CA LEU A 139 -1.67 11.77 -5.77
C LEU A 139 -2.14 13.22 -5.63
N THR A 140 -2.74 13.79 -6.67
CA THR A 140 -3.28 15.15 -6.63
C THR A 140 -4.40 15.28 -5.59
N ASP A 141 -5.32 14.33 -5.58
CA ASP A 141 -6.43 14.33 -4.62
C ASP A 141 -6.00 13.87 -3.23
N LEU A 142 -5.01 12.97 -3.14
CA LEU A 142 -4.51 12.44 -1.88
C LEU A 142 -3.51 13.38 -1.19
N GLY A 143 -2.75 14.15 -1.95
CA GLY A 143 -1.68 15.02 -1.44
C GLY A 143 -2.17 16.00 -0.40
N HIS A 144 -3.32 16.62 -0.59
CA HIS A 144 -3.89 17.55 0.37
C HIS A 144 -4.22 16.88 1.72
N ALA A 145 -4.81 15.69 1.69
CA ALA A 145 -5.12 14.95 2.91
C ALA A 145 -3.82 14.54 3.65
N VAL A 146 -2.80 14.12 2.92
CA VAL A 146 -1.49 13.80 3.50
C VAL A 146 -0.82 15.03 4.10
N GLU A 147 -0.78 16.13 3.37
CA GLU A 147 -0.16 17.39 3.82
C GLU A 147 -0.76 17.88 5.14
N THR A 148 -2.08 17.82 5.27
CA THR A 148 -2.80 18.33 6.44
C THR A 148 -2.76 17.41 7.66
N THR A 149 -2.49 16.12 7.49
CA THR A 149 -2.59 15.12 8.57
C THR A 149 -1.26 14.47 8.96
N ILE A 150 -0.31 14.40 8.04
CA ILE A 150 1.02 13.81 8.29
C ILE A 150 2.08 14.91 8.27
N PRO A 151 2.53 15.40 9.42
CA PRO A 151 3.49 16.51 9.50
C PRO A 151 4.81 16.22 8.77
N SER A 152 5.44 17.28 8.27
CA SER A 152 6.79 17.22 7.74
C SER A 152 7.80 16.84 8.84
N GLU A 153 8.82 16.11 8.47
CA GLU A 153 9.94 15.69 9.33
C GLU A 153 11.14 16.64 9.12
N LEU A 154 10.92 17.93 9.28
CA LEU A 154 12.00 18.95 9.20
C LEU A 154 12.54 19.29 10.58
#